data_90db24a73f3698bc3694cfbd3808134b
#
_entry.id   90db24a73f3698bc3694cfbd3808134b
#
_cell.length_a   1.000
_cell.length_b   1.000
_cell.length_c   1.000
_cell.angle_alpha   90.00
_cell.angle_beta   90.00
_cell.angle_gamma   90.00
#
_symmetry.space_group_name_H-M   'P 1'
#
loop_
_entity.id
_entity.type
_entity.pdbx_description
1 polymer ?
#
loop_
_entity_poly.entity_id
_entity_poly.type
_entity_poly.pdbx_seq_one_letter_code
_entity_poly.pdbx_strand_id
1 'polypeptide(L)'
;MPQYLEPYSVVITTFDKRFDAFLVPLIAEIKVQRPNIEIIVMVNGPGKGAFDEVYRSNVLMYCAQHPCVYPTLFPNFQSLAKMWNRGALTASHDRTFILNDDLRLWQENGACFFDYLDKTMLTQKGSFTVNGSFSHFVADKKELMEVGFFDERLLGLGEEDGDFFWRYHQTYQREIPSVELGLIDNVRSDLADDGYTKGIRTASKFNRDFINNVKYKNTLLGGYRGMFDHKVRQVLVDEKQYPYESFYVSNKKDL
;
A
#
# COMPACT_ATOMS: atom_id res chain seq x y z
N MET A 1 4.07 -5.86 -33.74
CA MET A 1 5.29 -6.14 -32.96
C MET A 1 4.87 -6.93 -31.74
N PRO A 2 5.62 -7.95 -31.30
CA PRO A 2 5.29 -8.60 -30.02
C PRO A 2 5.35 -7.56 -28.90
N GLN A 3 4.27 -7.50 -28.11
CA GLN A 3 4.26 -6.66 -26.91
C GLN A 3 5.22 -7.30 -25.89
N TYR A 4 6.27 -6.56 -25.53
CA TYR A 4 7.20 -6.97 -24.48
C TYR A 4 6.66 -6.51 -23.13
N LEU A 5 6.59 -7.43 -22.17
CA LEU A 5 6.25 -7.09 -20.79
C LEU A 5 7.45 -6.37 -20.15
N GLU A 6 7.24 -5.12 -19.76
CA GLU A 6 8.21 -4.39 -18.96
C GLU A 6 8.31 -5.02 -17.58
N PRO A 7 9.53 -5.20 -17.05
CA PRO A 7 9.71 -5.77 -15.73
C PRO A 7 9.06 -4.87 -14.67
N TYR A 8 8.59 -5.50 -13.60
CA TYR A 8 7.99 -4.82 -12.46
C TYR A 8 8.44 -5.45 -11.14
N SER A 9 8.28 -4.71 -10.06
CA SER A 9 8.61 -5.16 -8.71
C SER A 9 7.36 -5.47 -7.92
N VAL A 10 7.49 -6.30 -6.90
CA VAL A 10 6.47 -6.53 -5.87
C VAL A 10 6.88 -5.79 -4.60
N VAL A 11 5.96 -5.08 -3.98
CA VAL A 11 6.13 -4.47 -2.66
C VAL A 11 5.14 -5.10 -1.69
N ILE A 12 5.63 -5.61 -0.56
CA ILE A 12 4.79 -6.18 0.49
C ILE A 12 4.92 -5.32 1.73
N THR A 13 3.80 -4.90 2.31
CA THR A 13 3.77 -4.22 3.60
C THR A 13 3.40 -5.19 4.70
N THR A 14 4.17 -5.21 5.80
CA THR A 14 3.97 -6.11 6.93
C THR A 14 4.35 -5.44 8.26
N PHE A 15 3.96 -6.07 9.37
CA PHE A 15 4.34 -5.64 10.71
C PHE A 15 4.50 -6.87 11.63
N ASP A 16 4.91 -6.65 12.89
CA ASP A 16 5.09 -7.72 13.85
C ASP A 16 3.85 -8.62 13.99
N LYS A 17 4.04 -9.84 14.48
CA LYS A 17 2.99 -10.88 14.62
C LYS A 17 2.39 -11.42 13.31
N ARG A 18 2.77 -10.88 12.16
CA ARG A 18 2.26 -11.31 10.85
C ARG A 18 3.26 -12.17 10.05
N PHE A 19 4.45 -12.39 10.61
CA PHE A 19 5.53 -13.07 9.91
C PHE A 19 5.15 -14.49 9.46
N ASP A 20 4.88 -15.38 10.40
CA ASP A 20 4.63 -16.79 10.09
C ASP A 20 3.29 -17.02 9.40
N ALA A 21 2.26 -16.28 9.80
CA ALA A 21 0.90 -16.49 9.32
C ALA A 21 0.64 -15.87 7.94
N PHE A 22 1.35 -14.81 7.58
CA PHE A 22 1.05 -14.02 6.38
C PHE A 22 2.26 -13.79 5.48
N LEU A 23 3.34 -13.18 5.97
CA LEU A 23 4.48 -12.80 5.15
C LEU A 23 5.18 -14.00 4.52
N VAL A 24 5.52 -15.00 5.34
CA VAL A 24 6.22 -16.22 4.89
C VAL A 24 5.43 -16.95 3.79
N PRO A 25 4.15 -17.28 3.98
CA PRO A 25 3.36 -17.93 2.94
C PRO A 25 3.23 -17.10 1.67
N LEU A 26 2.99 -15.79 1.79
CA LEU A 26 2.84 -14.92 0.61
C LEU A 26 4.12 -14.85 -0.23
N ILE A 27 5.30 -14.68 0.42
CA ILE A 27 6.58 -14.69 -0.32
C ILE A 27 6.80 -16.06 -0.97
N ALA A 28 6.50 -17.15 -0.29
CA ALA A 28 6.65 -18.50 -0.85
C ALA A 28 5.76 -18.69 -2.09
N GLU A 29 4.49 -18.28 -2.04
CA GLU A 29 3.56 -18.33 -3.18
C GLU A 29 4.05 -17.48 -4.36
N ILE A 30 4.56 -16.27 -4.11
CA ILE A 30 5.14 -15.42 -5.16
C ILE A 30 6.37 -16.11 -5.78
N LYS A 31 7.27 -16.63 -4.96
CA LYS A 31 8.51 -17.26 -5.44
C LYS A 31 8.28 -18.55 -6.22
N VAL A 32 7.25 -19.31 -5.89
CA VAL A 32 6.82 -20.46 -6.69
C VAL A 32 6.34 -20.01 -8.08
N GLN A 33 5.61 -18.91 -8.17
CA GLN A 33 5.06 -18.41 -9.44
C GLN A 33 6.06 -17.58 -10.24
N ARG A 34 6.93 -16.81 -9.58
CA ARG A 34 7.93 -15.92 -10.19
C ARG A 34 9.24 -15.95 -9.38
N PRO A 35 10.11 -16.95 -9.60
CA PRO A 35 11.32 -17.16 -8.77
C PRO A 35 12.28 -15.96 -8.71
N ASN A 36 12.39 -15.22 -9.80
CA ASN A 36 13.36 -14.13 -9.95
C ASN A 36 12.75 -12.72 -9.82
N ILE A 37 11.46 -12.62 -9.47
CA ILE A 37 10.84 -11.31 -9.30
C ILE A 37 11.45 -10.57 -8.10
N GLU A 38 11.68 -9.28 -8.27
CA GLU A 38 12.10 -8.41 -7.17
C GLU A 38 10.95 -8.24 -6.17
N ILE A 39 11.24 -8.49 -4.90
CA ILE A 39 10.31 -8.27 -3.78
C ILE A 39 10.94 -7.32 -2.77
N ILE A 40 10.30 -6.19 -2.54
CA ILE A 40 10.66 -5.25 -1.48
C ILE A 40 9.70 -5.49 -0.31
N VAL A 41 10.23 -5.91 0.83
CA VAL A 41 9.44 -6.14 2.05
C VAL A 41 9.56 -4.92 2.95
N MET A 42 8.48 -4.17 3.08
CA MET A 42 8.38 -3.00 3.95
C MET A 42 7.89 -3.45 5.32
N VAL A 43 8.80 -3.51 6.29
CA VAL A 43 8.53 -3.99 7.65
C VAL A 43 8.27 -2.80 8.57
N ASN A 44 7.05 -2.66 9.06
CA ASN A 44 6.68 -1.57 9.96
C ASN A 44 7.32 -1.73 11.33
N GLY A 45 7.68 -0.63 11.93
CA GLY A 45 8.18 -0.58 13.30
C GLY A 45 7.07 -0.74 14.34
N PRO A 46 7.43 -0.95 15.60
CA PRO A 46 6.45 -1.11 16.67
C PRO A 46 5.74 0.20 16.98
N GLY A 47 4.45 0.12 17.30
CA GLY A 47 3.66 1.26 17.79
C GLY A 47 4.12 1.76 19.15
N LYS A 48 4.61 0.85 20.00
CA LYS A 48 5.13 1.15 21.35
C LYS A 48 6.33 0.25 21.65
N GLY A 49 7.25 0.75 22.46
CA GLY A 49 8.42 -0.01 22.91
C GLY A 49 9.53 -0.11 21.87
N ALA A 50 10.49 -0.98 22.14
CA ALA A 50 11.59 -1.29 21.25
C ALA A 50 11.15 -2.28 20.16
N PHE A 51 11.88 -2.31 19.06
CA PHE A 51 11.71 -3.32 18.03
C PHE A 51 12.00 -4.71 18.60
N ASP A 52 11.16 -5.69 18.28
CA ASP A 52 11.42 -7.08 18.63
C ASP A 52 12.59 -7.63 17.79
N GLU A 53 13.73 -7.86 18.44
CA GLU A 53 14.96 -8.31 17.78
C GLU A 53 14.86 -9.76 17.27
N VAL A 54 14.02 -10.60 17.88
CA VAL A 54 13.76 -11.96 17.39
C VAL A 54 12.98 -11.89 16.08
N TYR A 55 11.90 -11.13 16.05
CA TYR A 55 11.13 -10.89 14.83
C TYR A 55 12.01 -10.28 13.73
N ARG A 56 12.80 -9.25 14.06
CA ARG A 56 13.72 -8.62 13.13
C ARG A 56 14.70 -9.62 12.51
N SER A 57 15.33 -10.45 13.34
CA SER A 57 16.25 -11.48 12.89
C SER A 57 15.57 -12.51 12.00
N ASN A 58 14.37 -12.94 12.35
CA ASN A 58 13.60 -13.89 11.56
C ASN A 58 13.28 -13.34 10.14
N VAL A 59 12.83 -12.08 10.06
CA VAL A 59 12.57 -11.44 8.76
C VAL A 59 13.84 -11.36 7.93
N LEU A 60 14.95 -10.89 8.49
CA LEU A 60 16.21 -10.75 7.77
C LEU A 60 16.73 -12.10 7.27
N MET A 61 16.73 -13.12 8.15
CA MET A 61 17.17 -14.46 7.79
C MET A 61 16.29 -15.09 6.71
N TYR A 62 14.98 -14.93 6.82
CA TYR A 62 14.06 -15.47 5.82
C TYR A 62 14.25 -14.80 4.46
N CYS A 63 14.27 -13.46 4.42
CA CYS A 63 14.50 -12.74 3.17
C CYS A 63 15.85 -13.10 2.53
N ALA A 64 16.91 -13.26 3.32
CA ALA A 64 18.24 -13.64 2.83
C ALA A 64 18.30 -15.04 2.18
N GLN A 65 17.35 -15.92 2.50
CA GLN A 65 17.25 -17.27 1.87
C GLN A 65 16.64 -17.21 0.46
N HIS A 66 15.99 -16.12 0.10
CA HIS A 66 15.32 -15.98 -1.19
C HIS A 66 16.03 -14.95 -2.09
N PRO A 67 16.41 -15.30 -3.31
CA PRO A 67 17.00 -14.36 -4.25
C PRO A 67 16.01 -13.24 -4.59
N CYS A 68 16.51 -12.03 -4.75
CA CYS A 68 15.72 -10.85 -5.11
C CYS A 68 14.64 -10.47 -4.08
N VAL A 69 14.83 -10.78 -2.79
CA VAL A 69 13.95 -10.34 -1.70
C VAL A 69 14.73 -9.40 -0.79
N TYR A 70 14.28 -8.15 -0.69
CA TYR A 70 14.98 -7.07 -0.02
C TYR A 70 14.12 -6.43 1.09
N PRO A 71 14.42 -6.68 2.38
CA PRO A 71 13.69 -6.09 3.48
C PRO A 71 14.14 -4.64 3.77
N THR A 72 13.19 -3.78 4.04
CA THR A 72 13.39 -2.43 4.60
C THR A 72 12.63 -2.35 5.92
N LEU A 73 13.36 -2.16 7.02
CA LEU A 73 12.81 -2.14 8.37
C LEU A 73 12.75 -0.71 8.91
N PHE A 74 11.58 -0.31 9.36
CA PHE A 74 11.41 0.98 10.05
C PHE A 74 11.63 0.80 11.56
N PRO A 75 12.44 1.65 12.19
CA PRO A 75 12.68 1.53 13.62
C PRO A 75 11.46 1.89 14.48
N ASN A 76 10.54 2.66 13.91
CA ASN A 76 9.32 3.13 14.56
C ASN A 76 8.11 2.92 13.63
N PHE A 77 6.92 2.93 14.22
CA PHE A 77 5.67 2.83 13.48
C PHE A 77 5.54 3.94 12.43
N GLN A 78 5.16 3.54 11.22
CA GLN A 78 4.89 4.42 10.08
C GLN A 78 3.46 4.23 9.59
N SER A 79 2.93 5.22 8.87
CA SER A 79 1.66 5.05 8.17
C SER A 79 1.79 4.10 7.00
N LEU A 80 0.68 3.51 6.59
CA LEU A 80 0.61 2.68 5.40
C LEU A 80 0.98 3.48 4.14
N ALA A 81 0.51 4.72 4.04
CA ALA A 81 0.89 5.66 2.98
C ALA A 81 2.40 5.78 2.82
N LYS A 82 3.13 5.96 3.93
CA LYS A 82 4.60 6.05 3.90
C LYS A 82 5.26 4.74 3.50
N MET A 83 4.72 3.61 3.95
CA MET A 83 5.25 2.30 3.55
C MET A 83 5.08 2.06 2.04
N TRP A 84 3.91 2.37 1.47
CA TRP A 84 3.65 2.26 0.04
C TRP A 84 4.56 3.18 -0.78
N ASN A 85 4.66 4.46 -0.39
CA ASN A 85 5.54 5.42 -1.07
C ASN A 85 7.00 4.95 -1.06
N ARG A 86 7.50 4.55 0.11
CA ARG A 86 8.89 4.07 0.25
C ARG A 86 9.11 2.77 -0.51
N GLY A 87 8.18 1.85 -0.47
CA GLY A 87 8.25 0.61 -1.23
C GLY A 87 8.35 0.88 -2.72
N ALA A 88 7.45 1.69 -3.27
CA ALA A 88 7.48 2.09 -4.69
C ALA A 88 8.79 2.80 -5.07
N LEU A 89 9.29 3.72 -4.22
CA LEU A 89 10.55 4.44 -4.48
C LEU A 89 11.79 3.55 -4.38
N THR A 90 11.78 2.54 -3.51
CA THR A 90 12.89 1.60 -3.31
C THR A 90 12.97 0.57 -4.44
N ALA A 91 11.85 0.19 -5.01
CA ALA A 91 11.76 -0.77 -6.09
C ALA A 91 12.60 -0.34 -7.32
N SER A 92 13.24 -1.29 -8.00
CA SER A 92 14.11 -1.01 -9.15
C SER A 92 13.34 -0.68 -10.43
N HIS A 93 12.09 -1.12 -10.54
CA HIS A 93 11.28 -0.95 -11.73
C HIS A 93 10.26 0.19 -11.60
N ASP A 94 9.85 0.75 -12.73
CA ASP A 94 8.90 1.87 -12.75
C ASP A 94 7.48 1.46 -12.36
N ARG A 95 7.10 0.22 -12.59
CA ARG A 95 5.82 -0.33 -12.17
C ARG A 95 6.01 -1.24 -10.97
N THR A 96 5.11 -1.11 -10.02
CA THR A 96 5.21 -1.81 -8.74
C THR A 96 3.86 -2.41 -8.38
N PHE A 97 3.80 -3.72 -8.17
CA PHE A 97 2.63 -4.38 -7.62
C PHE A 97 2.72 -4.33 -6.10
N ILE A 98 1.92 -3.49 -5.48
CA ILE A 98 1.90 -3.25 -4.03
C ILE A 98 0.85 -4.14 -3.39
N LEU A 99 1.25 -4.86 -2.35
CA LEU A 99 0.45 -5.86 -1.63
C LEU A 99 0.48 -5.60 -0.12
N ASN A 100 -0.64 -5.81 0.54
CA ASN A 100 -0.65 -6.12 1.96
C ASN A 100 -0.26 -7.60 2.15
N ASP A 101 0.24 -7.96 3.33
CA ASP A 101 0.72 -9.33 3.59
C ASP A 101 -0.40 -10.36 3.82
N ASP A 102 -1.66 -9.93 4.03
CA ASP A 102 -2.82 -10.80 4.25
C ASP A 102 -3.50 -11.26 2.96
N LEU A 103 -2.72 -11.45 1.92
CA LEU A 103 -3.19 -11.95 0.64
C LEU A 103 -2.72 -13.40 0.42
N ARG A 104 -3.44 -14.12 -0.43
CA ARG A 104 -3.08 -15.42 -0.99
C ARG A 104 -3.15 -15.37 -2.49
N LEU A 105 -2.16 -15.97 -3.14
CA LEU A 105 -2.01 -16.01 -4.59
C LEU A 105 -2.03 -17.47 -5.05
N TRP A 106 -3.07 -17.84 -5.76
CA TRP A 106 -3.33 -19.23 -6.11
C TRP A 106 -2.74 -19.65 -7.46
N GLN A 107 -2.70 -20.95 -7.65
CA GLN A 107 -2.48 -21.60 -8.94
C GLN A 107 -3.62 -22.59 -9.17
N GLU A 108 -4.18 -22.60 -10.35
CA GLU A 108 -5.26 -23.51 -10.73
C GLU A 108 -5.17 -23.86 -12.20
N ASN A 109 -5.37 -25.15 -12.53
CA ASN A 109 -5.40 -25.66 -13.92
C ASN A 109 -4.19 -25.22 -14.77
N GLY A 110 -3.00 -25.15 -14.16
CA GLY A 110 -1.76 -24.78 -14.84
C GLY A 110 -1.56 -23.29 -15.09
N ALA A 111 -2.48 -22.43 -14.65
CA ALA A 111 -2.33 -20.98 -14.65
C ALA A 111 -2.10 -20.48 -13.23
N CYS A 112 -1.36 -19.39 -13.07
CA CYS A 112 -1.14 -18.74 -11.79
C CYS A 112 -1.60 -17.28 -11.82
N PHE A 113 -1.74 -16.67 -10.63
CA PHE A 113 -2.15 -15.27 -10.53
C PHE A 113 -1.29 -14.34 -11.39
N PHE A 114 0.03 -14.52 -11.36
CA PHE A 114 0.94 -13.67 -12.14
C PHE A 114 0.80 -13.81 -13.65
N ASP A 115 0.28 -14.92 -14.18
CA ASP A 115 0.01 -15.05 -15.62
C ASP A 115 -1.13 -14.10 -16.07
N TYR A 116 -2.11 -13.90 -15.20
CA TYR A 116 -3.19 -12.94 -15.44
C TYR A 116 -2.71 -11.51 -15.25
N LEU A 117 -1.92 -11.25 -14.21
CA LEU A 117 -1.34 -9.93 -13.95
C LEU A 117 -0.43 -9.50 -15.11
N ASP A 118 0.45 -10.38 -15.59
CA ASP A 118 1.36 -10.11 -16.71
C ASP A 118 0.59 -9.75 -17.99
N LYS A 119 -0.45 -10.50 -18.31
CA LYS A 119 -1.33 -10.21 -19.45
C LYS A 119 -2.01 -8.84 -19.31
N THR A 120 -2.47 -8.54 -18.09
CA THR A 120 -3.07 -7.25 -17.79
C THR A 120 -2.07 -6.11 -17.95
N MET A 121 -0.86 -6.26 -17.43
CA MET A 121 0.19 -5.26 -17.54
C MET A 121 0.66 -4.98 -18.97
N LEU A 122 0.48 -5.91 -19.90
CA LEU A 122 0.75 -5.68 -21.32
C LEU A 122 -0.24 -4.68 -21.93
N THR A 123 -1.49 -4.71 -21.50
CA THR A 123 -2.57 -3.90 -22.09
C THR A 123 -2.92 -2.67 -21.27
N GLN A 124 -2.92 -2.81 -19.94
CA GLN A 124 -3.21 -1.74 -19.02
C GLN A 124 -1.95 -0.94 -18.71
N LYS A 125 -1.91 0.33 -19.13
CA LYS A 125 -0.82 1.26 -18.83
C LYS A 125 -1.15 2.10 -17.60
N GLY A 126 -0.09 2.53 -16.89
CA GLY A 126 -0.23 3.30 -15.66
C GLY A 126 -0.68 2.46 -14.45
N SER A 127 -1.16 3.16 -13.42
CA SER A 127 -1.65 2.55 -12.18
C SER A 127 -3.05 1.97 -12.37
N PHE A 128 -3.33 0.88 -11.66
CA PHE A 128 -4.66 0.27 -11.59
C PHE A 128 -4.82 -0.55 -10.32
N THR A 129 -6.06 -0.68 -9.86
CA THR A 129 -6.40 -1.58 -8.76
C THR A 129 -6.77 -2.95 -9.30
N VAL A 130 -6.52 -3.98 -8.50
CA VAL A 130 -7.02 -5.33 -8.75
C VAL A 130 -8.25 -5.54 -7.87
N ASN A 131 -9.37 -5.96 -8.47
CA ASN A 131 -10.64 -6.20 -7.78
C ASN A 131 -11.13 -4.98 -6.96
N GLY A 132 -10.85 -3.76 -7.44
CA GLY A 132 -11.27 -2.51 -6.79
C GLY A 132 -10.58 -2.19 -5.47
N SER A 133 -9.48 -2.86 -5.13
CA SER A 133 -8.87 -2.74 -3.81
C SER A 133 -7.46 -2.13 -3.84
N PHE A 134 -7.17 -1.24 -2.90
CA PHE A 134 -5.82 -0.77 -2.60
C PHE A 134 -5.04 -1.68 -1.62
N SER A 135 -5.62 -2.80 -1.18
CA SER A 135 -4.81 -3.82 -0.51
C SER A 135 -3.89 -4.56 -1.48
N HIS A 136 -4.18 -4.46 -2.79
CA HIS A 136 -3.38 -5.03 -3.88
C HIS A 136 -3.62 -4.24 -5.18
N PHE A 137 -2.63 -3.50 -5.60
CA PHE A 137 -2.74 -2.60 -6.75
C PHE A 137 -1.40 -2.42 -7.46
N VAL A 138 -1.44 -2.04 -8.72
CA VAL A 138 -0.26 -1.65 -9.48
C VAL A 138 -0.13 -0.14 -9.43
N ALA A 139 1.03 0.32 -8.99
CA ALA A 139 1.42 1.72 -9.01
C ALA A 139 2.46 1.96 -10.12
N ASP A 140 2.25 2.99 -10.90
CA ASP A 140 3.23 3.54 -11.83
C ASP A 140 3.92 4.73 -11.17
N LYS A 141 5.27 4.71 -11.10
CA LYS A 141 6.04 5.74 -10.39
C LYS A 141 5.84 7.14 -10.98
N LYS A 142 5.68 7.24 -12.29
CA LYS A 142 5.42 8.52 -12.93
C LYS A 142 4.08 9.09 -12.49
N GLU A 143 3.03 8.26 -12.50
CA GLU A 143 1.71 8.68 -12.01
C GLU A 143 1.75 9.01 -10.50
N LEU A 144 2.46 8.23 -9.68
CA LEU A 144 2.66 8.58 -8.26
C LEU A 144 3.30 9.96 -8.09
N MET A 145 4.34 10.28 -8.87
CA MET A 145 5.00 11.58 -8.82
C MET A 145 4.09 12.71 -9.29
N GLU A 146 3.34 12.51 -10.37
CA GLU A 146 2.44 13.52 -10.94
C GLU A 146 1.26 13.81 -10.01
N VAL A 147 0.71 12.79 -9.35
CA VAL A 147 -0.37 12.93 -8.35
C VAL A 147 0.14 13.48 -7.02
N GLY A 148 1.42 13.26 -6.69
CA GLY A 148 2.07 13.70 -5.47
C GLY A 148 2.14 12.64 -4.37
N PHE A 149 2.17 11.35 -4.72
CA PHE A 149 2.24 10.21 -3.81
C PHE A 149 1.04 10.08 -2.86
N PHE A 150 1.03 9.05 -2.03
CA PHE A 150 0.08 8.95 -0.91
C PHE A 150 0.43 9.97 0.18
N ASP A 151 -0.57 10.58 0.79
CA ASP A 151 -0.34 11.61 1.81
C ASP A 151 0.12 10.98 3.13
N GLU A 152 1.41 11.13 3.43
CA GLU A 152 2.02 10.55 4.64
C GLU A 152 1.58 11.23 5.95
N ARG A 153 0.84 12.35 5.90
CA ARG A 153 0.22 12.97 7.08
C ARG A 153 -0.97 12.18 7.60
N LEU A 154 -1.50 11.27 6.77
CA LEU A 154 -2.52 10.33 7.20
C LEU A 154 -1.87 9.28 8.08
N LEU A 155 -2.37 9.13 9.31
CA LEU A 155 -1.76 8.27 10.32
C LEU A 155 -2.24 6.83 10.18
N GLY A 156 -1.37 5.91 10.55
CA GLY A 156 -1.71 4.49 10.62
C GLY A 156 -2.28 3.96 9.32
N LEU A 157 -3.58 3.68 9.32
CA LEU A 157 -4.32 3.07 8.22
C LEU A 157 -5.71 3.69 8.11
N GLY A 158 -6.14 3.95 6.87
CA GLY A 158 -7.47 4.44 6.53
C GLY A 158 -7.45 5.85 5.93
N GLU A 159 -8.24 6.03 4.88
CA GLU A 159 -8.44 7.25 4.09
C GLU A 159 -7.29 7.61 3.12
N GLU A 160 -6.14 6.94 3.17
CA GLU A 160 -4.99 7.19 2.28
C GLU A 160 -5.29 6.85 0.82
N ASP A 161 -6.02 5.78 0.60
CA ASP A 161 -6.48 5.31 -0.70
C ASP A 161 -7.52 6.24 -1.31
N GLY A 162 -8.51 6.64 -0.54
CA GLY A 162 -9.56 7.55 -0.98
C GLY A 162 -9.02 8.95 -1.30
N ASP A 163 -8.07 9.45 -0.51
CA ASP A 163 -7.39 10.71 -0.78
C ASP A 163 -6.58 10.64 -2.09
N PHE A 164 -5.83 9.57 -2.29
CA PHE A 164 -5.06 9.36 -3.51
C PHE A 164 -5.96 9.23 -4.74
N PHE A 165 -7.04 8.45 -4.64
CA PHE A 165 -8.03 8.28 -5.70
C PHE A 165 -8.62 9.62 -6.14
N TRP A 166 -9.01 10.47 -5.20
CA TRP A 166 -9.54 11.80 -5.50
C TRP A 166 -8.50 12.68 -6.22
N ARG A 167 -7.25 12.72 -5.73
CA ARG A 167 -6.18 13.50 -6.35
C ARG A 167 -5.82 12.98 -7.75
N TYR A 168 -5.82 11.67 -7.92
CA TYR A 168 -5.62 11.02 -9.22
C TYR A 168 -6.68 11.49 -10.23
N HIS A 169 -7.96 11.46 -9.80
CA HIS A 169 -9.06 11.97 -10.63
C HIS A 169 -8.88 13.46 -10.98
N GLN A 170 -8.46 14.29 -10.04
CA GLN A 170 -8.19 15.71 -10.32
C GLN A 170 -7.03 15.91 -11.31
N THR A 171 -6.01 15.08 -11.24
CA THR A 171 -4.83 15.16 -12.10
C THR A 171 -5.14 14.70 -13.53
N TYR A 172 -5.85 13.57 -13.67
CA TYR A 172 -6.02 12.92 -14.97
C TYR A 172 -7.40 13.03 -15.56
N GLN A 173 -8.38 13.60 -14.85
CA GLN A 173 -9.79 13.70 -15.24
C GLN A 173 -10.40 12.32 -15.58
N ARG A 174 -9.88 11.27 -14.95
CA ARG A 174 -10.36 9.89 -15.04
C ARG A 174 -10.14 9.18 -13.71
N GLU A 175 -10.86 8.12 -13.50
CA GLU A 175 -10.66 7.24 -12.35
C GLU A 175 -9.44 6.33 -12.55
N ILE A 176 -8.87 5.84 -11.45
CA ILE A 176 -7.90 4.74 -11.50
C ILE A 176 -8.64 3.52 -12.01
N PRO A 177 -8.17 2.88 -13.10
CA PRO A 177 -8.80 1.67 -13.60
C PRO A 177 -8.82 0.56 -12.55
N SER A 178 -9.88 -0.22 -12.53
CA SER A 178 -9.95 -1.47 -11.79
C SER A 178 -10.01 -2.65 -12.75
N VAL A 179 -9.25 -3.69 -12.47
CA VAL A 179 -9.22 -4.92 -13.27
C VAL A 179 -9.58 -6.10 -12.39
N GLU A 180 -10.57 -6.87 -12.82
CA GLU A 180 -10.96 -8.08 -12.13
C GLU A 180 -9.99 -9.22 -12.47
N LEU A 181 -9.29 -9.74 -11.47
CA LEU A 181 -8.38 -10.89 -11.58
C LEU A 181 -8.78 -11.97 -10.58
N GLY A 182 -8.83 -13.20 -11.05
CA GLY A 182 -8.97 -14.36 -10.19
C GLY A 182 -7.64 -14.77 -9.54
N LEU A 183 -7.69 -15.81 -8.73
CA LEU A 183 -6.53 -16.44 -8.08
C LEU A 183 -5.81 -15.53 -7.07
N ILE A 184 -6.53 -14.56 -6.51
CA ILE A 184 -6.10 -13.70 -5.41
C ILE A 184 -7.24 -13.54 -4.41
N ASP A 185 -6.95 -13.75 -3.13
CA ASP A 185 -7.89 -13.54 -2.03
C ASP A 185 -7.24 -12.78 -0.88
N ASN A 186 -8.05 -11.98 -0.20
CA ASN A 186 -7.67 -11.36 1.07
C ASN A 186 -8.05 -12.31 2.21
N VAL A 187 -7.04 -12.84 2.90
CA VAL A 187 -7.26 -13.66 4.09
C VAL A 187 -7.57 -12.72 5.25
N ARG A 188 -8.84 -12.47 5.49
CA ARG A 188 -9.29 -11.70 6.66
C ARG A 188 -8.71 -12.35 7.91
N SER A 189 -7.81 -11.64 8.57
CA SER A 189 -7.24 -12.12 9.82
C SER A 189 -8.20 -11.83 10.96
N ASP A 190 -8.54 -12.85 11.74
CA ASP A 190 -9.18 -12.71 13.04
C ASP A 190 -8.21 -12.12 14.10
N LEU A 191 -7.03 -11.66 13.70
CA LEU A 191 -6.10 -10.88 14.55
C LEU A 191 -6.66 -9.53 14.99
N ALA A 192 -7.93 -9.28 14.69
CA ALA A 192 -8.67 -8.07 15.07
C ALA A 192 -8.78 -7.84 16.60
N ASP A 193 -8.50 -8.83 17.44
CA ASP A 193 -8.72 -8.73 18.87
C ASP A 193 -7.62 -8.04 19.67
N ASP A 194 -6.43 -7.83 19.10
CA ASP A 194 -5.26 -7.27 19.81
C ASP A 194 -5.21 -5.72 19.86
N GLY A 195 -6.34 -5.05 19.80
CA GLY A 195 -6.37 -3.58 19.74
C GLY A 195 -6.10 -3.00 18.34
N TYR A 196 -5.81 -3.85 17.36
CA TYR A 196 -5.58 -3.45 15.97
C TYR A 196 -6.80 -2.74 15.37
N THR A 197 -7.99 -3.34 15.51
CA THR A 197 -9.24 -2.72 15.05
C THR A 197 -9.52 -1.38 15.71
N LYS A 198 -9.21 -1.25 17.01
CA LYS A 198 -9.35 0.02 17.74
C LYS A 198 -8.36 1.06 17.22
N GLY A 199 -7.11 0.67 16.99
CA GLY A 199 -6.08 1.52 16.40
C GLY A 199 -6.46 2.02 15.01
N ILE A 200 -6.96 1.14 14.14
CA ILE A 200 -7.45 1.50 12.79
C ILE A 200 -8.60 2.50 12.90
N ARG A 201 -9.60 2.27 13.73
CA ARG A 201 -10.75 3.18 13.88
C ARG A 201 -10.32 4.55 14.37
N THR A 202 -9.35 4.60 15.28
CA THR A 202 -8.80 5.86 15.81
C THR A 202 -8.04 6.62 14.72
N ALA A 203 -7.18 5.93 13.98
CA ALA A 203 -6.43 6.50 12.86
C ALA A 203 -7.37 6.99 11.75
N SER A 204 -8.30 6.17 11.30
CA SER A 204 -9.27 6.53 10.26
C SER A 204 -10.14 7.72 10.68
N LYS A 205 -10.56 7.81 11.95
CA LYS A 205 -11.27 8.99 12.45
C LYS A 205 -10.39 10.25 12.39
N PHE A 206 -9.16 10.16 12.89
CA PHE A 206 -8.21 11.27 12.82
C PHE A 206 -7.97 11.72 11.37
N ASN A 207 -7.70 10.77 10.48
CA ASN A 207 -7.43 11.04 9.07
C ASN A 207 -8.63 11.72 8.41
N ARG A 208 -9.84 11.27 8.69
CA ARG A 208 -11.07 11.87 8.20
C ARG A 208 -11.26 13.29 8.69
N ASP A 209 -11.01 13.52 9.97
CA ASP A 209 -11.09 14.86 10.56
C ASP A 209 -10.02 15.79 9.97
N PHE A 210 -8.80 15.29 9.76
CA PHE A 210 -7.72 16.03 9.10
C PHE A 210 -8.09 16.40 7.65
N ILE A 211 -8.57 15.43 6.87
CA ILE A 211 -8.99 15.67 5.49
C ILE A 211 -10.09 16.73 5.40
N ASN A 212 -11.09 16.66 6.27
CA ASN A 212 -12.24 17.55 6.21
C ASN A 212 -11.98 18.96 6.73
N ASN A 213 -11.17 19.07 7.77
CA ASN A 213 -11.03 20.32 8.52
C ASN A 213 -9.71 21.03 8.25
N VAL A 214 -8.70 20.31 7.76
CA VAL A 214 -7.34 20.84 7.56
C VAL A 214 -6.95 20.81 6.09
N LYS A 215 -7.07 19.66 5.43
CA LYS A 215 -6.57 19.48 4.07
C LYS A 215 -7.49 20.04 3.01
N TYR A 216 -8.79 19.79 3.10
CA TYR A 216 -9.77 20.19 2.09
C TYR A 216 -10.94 20.97 2.65
N LYS A 217 -11.49 21.84 1.80
CA LYS A 217 -12.78 22.45 2.02
C LYS A 217 -13.77 21.94 0.96
N ASN A 218 -14.82 21.29 1.41
CA ASN A 218 -15.92 20.95 0.52
C ASN A 218 -16.73 22.20 0.19
N THR A 219 -16.70 22.62 -1.09
CA THR A 219 -17.33 23.88 -1.52
C THR A 219 -18.81 23.75 -1.76
N LEU A 220 -19.36 22.54 -1.94
CA LEU A 220 -20.76 22.39 -2.36
C LEU A 220 -21.76 22.28 -1.21
N LEU A 221 -21.43 21.63 -0.11
CA LEU A 221 -22.41 21.35 0.95
C LEU A 221 -21.84 21.42 2.36
N GLY A 222 -20.60 21.83 2.51
CA GLY A 222 -19.91 21.80 3.80
C GLY A 222 -19.88 20.37 4.39
N GLY A 223 -18.77 19.82 4.67
CA GLY A 223 -18.63 18.52 5.28
C GLY A 223 -18.23 17.39 4.32
N TYR A 224 -17.82 16.32 4.93
CA TYR A 224 -17.29 15.11 4.26
C TYR A 224 -18.42 14.26 3.71
N ARG A 225 -18.28 13.84 2.46
CA ARG A 225 -19.24 12.97 1.80
C ARG A 225 -18.69 11.64 1.32
N GLY A 226 -17.49 11.32 1.72
CA GLY A 226 -16.77 10.15 1.25
C GLY A 226 -15.59 10.55 0.35
N MET A 227 -14.51 9.82 0.46
CA MET A 227 -13.28 10.09 -0.29
C MET A 227 -13.43 9.88 -1.78
N PHE A 228 -14.29 8.95 -2.17
CA PHE A 228 -14.57 8.62 -3.57
C PHE A 228 -15.65 9.51 -4.22
N ASP A 229 -16.16 10.50 -3.48
CA ASP A 229 -17.08 11.50 -4.04
C ASP A 229 -16.28 12.59 -4.74
N HIS A 230 -16.28 12.59 -6.06
CA HIS A 230 -15.53 13.51 -6.95
C HIS A 230 -16.03 14.96 -6.94
N LYS A 231 -16.80 15.38 -5.94
CA LYS A 231 -17.23 16.76 -5.83
C LYS A 231 -16.06 17.72 -5.65
N VAL A 232 -16.23 18.90 -6.19
CA VAL A 232 -15.22 19.96 -6.15
C VAL A 232 -14.82 20.25 -4.70
N ARG A 233 -13.52 20.17 -4.43
CA ARG A 233 -12.93 20.51 -3.14
C ARG A 233 -11.88 21.60 -3.33
N GLN A 234 -11.78 22.44 -2.34
CA GLN A 234 -10.69 23.41 -2.27
C GLN A 234 -9.58 22.81 -1.41
N VAL A 235 -8.37 22.73 -1.95
CA VAL A 235 -7.20 22.35 -1.18
C VAL A 235 -6.82 23.48 -0.24
N LEU A 236 -6.74 23.19 1.05
CA LEU A 236 -6.37 24.14 2.09
C LEU A 236 -4.88 24.09 2.44
N VAL A 237 -4.24 22.93 2.22
CA VAL A 237 -2.84 22.68 2.50
C VAL A 237 -2.19 22.09 1.26
N ASP A 238 -1.02 22.59 0.89
CA ASP A 238 -0.26 22.08 -0.25
C ASP A 238 0.11 20.61 -0.03
N GLU A 239 -0.40 19.74 -0.88
CA GLU A 239 -0.21 18.30 -0.81
C GLU A 239 1.19 17.86 -1.19
N LYS A 240 1.91 18.68 -1.94
CA LYS A 240 3.30 18.43 -2.34
C LYS A 240 4.28 18.72 -1.20
N GLN A 241 3.82 19.33 -0.13
CA GLN A 241 4.64 19.46 1.07
C GLN A 241 4.66 18.12 1.79
N TYR A 242 5.80 17.47 1.75
CA TYR A 242 5.99 16.22 2.48
C TYR A 242 5.64 16.39 3.94
N PRO A 243 4.90 15.45 4.51
CA PRO A 243 4.58 15.49 5.91
C PRO A 243 5.87 15.30 6.68
N TYR A 244 5.99 16.14 7.64
CA TYR A 244 7.13 16.16 8.47
C TYR A 244 7.06 15.05 9.50
N GLU A 245 8.17 14.43 9.74
CA GLU A 245 8.33 13.44 10.80
C GLU A 245 7.80 13.97 12.14
N SER A 246 7.93 15.27 12.37
CA SER A 246 7.34 15.99 13.51
C SER A 246 5.81 15.85 13.60
N PHE A 247 5.08 15.77 12.50
CA PHE A 247 3.64 15.56 12.53
C PHE A 247 3.30 14.18 13.09
N TYR A 248 4.01 13.15 12.65
CA TYR A 248 3.86 11.80 13.21
C TYR A 248 4.20 11.74 14.69
N VAL A 249 5.32 12.34 15.08
CA VAL A 249 5.73 12.39 16.48
C VAL A 249 4.67 13.07 17.33
N SER A 250 4.12 14.19 16.86
CA SER A 250 3.11 14.97 17.59
C SER A 250 1.77 14.25 17.74
N ASN A 251 1.40 13.40 16.77
CA ASN A 251 0.09 12.74 16.74
C ASN A 251 0.14 11.24 17.09
N LYS A 252 1.32 10.67 17.29
CA LYS A 252 1.52 9.27 17.60
C LYS A 252 0.84 8.81 18.91
N LYS A 253 0.60 9.72 19.84
CA LYS A 253 -0.08 9.46 21.11
C LYS A 253 -1.55 9.03 20.95
N ASP A 254 -2.15 9.35 19.82
CA ASP A 254 -3.56 9.09 19.53
C ASP A 254 -3.75 7.80 18.73
N LEU A 255 -2.65 7.11 18.37
CA LEU A 255 -2.57 5.78 17.77
C LEU A 255 -2.18 4.77 18.84
#